data_3dcdd00d2c752fba5fa686d7304da05e
#
_entry.id   3dcdd00d2c752fba5fa686d7304da05e
#
_cell.length_a   1.000
_cell.length_b   1.000
_cell.length_c   1.000
_cell.angle_alpha   90.00
_cell.angle_beta   90.00
_cell.angle_gamma   90.00
#
_symmetry.space_group_name_H-M   'P 1'
#
loop_
_entity.id
_entity.type
_entity.pdbx_description
1 polymer ?
#
loop_
_entity_poly.entity_id
_entity_poly.type
_entity_poly.pdbx_seq_one_letter_code
_entity_poly.pdbx_strand_id
1 'polypeptide(L)'
;MNAVDMLESQHREMEELFAKLEKADRSDRKQKLFTQIADKLAVHASIEEQEFYPAVKAKRTEDILLESLEEHLGINRVLSDLIDLDPSDETFDAKTKVLQEQVEHHVGEEEDDIFPKVKKIFDEETLVAIAQQMALLQEELLAKGNPRLAVPAETDEAAPL
;
A
#
# COMPACT_ATOMS: atom_id res chain seq x y z
N MET A 1 18.53 4.32 6.01
CA MET A 1 17.27 4.45 5.26
C MET A 1 16.24 5.10 6.17
N ASN A 2 15.66 6.21 5.75
CA ASN A 2 14.60 6.88 6.49
C ASN A 2 13.22 6.35 6.06
N ALA A 3 12.16 6.83 6.71
CA ALA A 3 10.79 6.37 6.45
C ALA A 3 10.35 6.58 5.00
N VAL A 4 10.67 7.72 4.42
CA VAL A 4 10.30 8.04 3.03
C VAL A 4 11.03 7.10 2.06
N ASP A 5 12.34 6.91 2.23
CA ASP A 5 13.11 5.98 1.41
C ASP A 5 12.56 4.56 1.44
N MET A 6 12.13 4.11 2.62
CA MET A 6 11.54 2.79 2.80
C MET A 6 10.23 2.65 2.01
N LEU A 7 9.35 3.64 2.10
CA LEU A 7 8.08 3.63 1.36
C LEU A 7 8.31 3.71 -0.15
N GLU A 8 9.20 4.58 -0.61
CA GLU A 8 9.55 4.68 -2.04
C GLU A 8 10.11 3.36 -2.58
N SER A 9 10.94 2.67 -1.80
CA SER A 9 11.46 1.34 -2.17
C SER A 9 10.33 0.32 -2.32
N GLN A 10 9.35 0.34 -1.40
CA GLN A 10 8.18 -0.54 -1.49
C GLN A 10 7.31 -0.21 -2.70
N HIS A 11 7.18 1.08 -3.05
CA HIS A 11 6.48 1.50 -4.28
C HIS A 11 7.12 0.89 -5.53
N ARG A 12 8.46 0.93 -5.63
CA ARG A 12 9.17 0.33 -6.79
C ARG A 12 8.94 -1.19 -6.87
N GLU A 13 8.96 -1.88 -5.74
CA GLU A 13 8.68 -3.32 -5.71
C GLU A 13 7.27 -3.65 -6.20
N MET A 14 6.27 -2.85 -5.81
CA MET A 14 4.89 -3.02 -6.28
C MET A 14 4.74 -2.74 -7.78
N GLU A 15 5.40 -1.70 -8.27
CA GLU A 15 5.42 -1.39 -9.72
C GLU A 15 5.97 -2.56 -10.54
N GLU A 16 7.06 -3.17 -10.08
CA GLU A 16 7.65 -4.34 -10.74
C GLU A 16 6.68 -5.53 -10.77
N LEU A 17 5.98 -5.78 -9.67
CA LEU A 17 5.00 -6.87 -9.59
C LEU A 17 3.81 -6.64 -10.52
N PHE A 18 3.28 -5.42 -10.58
CA PHE A 18 2.20 -5.08 -11.51
C PHE A 18 2.66 -5.23 -12.97
N ALA A 19 3.88 -4.82 -13.30
CA ALA A 19 4.43 -4.99 -14.65
C ALA A 19 4.53 -6.46 -15.04
N LYS A 20 4.92 -7.32 -14.11
CA LYS A 20 4.96 -8.77 -14.33
C LYS A 20 3.56 -9.37 -14.50
N LEU A 21 2.60 -8.91 -13.69
CA LEU A 21 1.21 -9.36 -13.78
C LEU A 21 0.59 -8.99 -15.13
N GLU A 22 0.84 -7.78 -15.61
CA GLU A 22 0.34 -7.32 -16.92
C GLU A 22 0.82 -8.19 -18.07
N LYS A 23 2.04 -8.73 -17.97
CA LYS A 23 2.63 -9.60 -19.01
C LYS A 23 2.29 -11.08 -18.85
N ALA A 24 1.73 -11.48 -17.69
CA ALA A 24 1.39 -12.88 -17.45
C ALA A 24 0.14 -13.28 -18.23
N ASP A 25 0.18 -14.45 -18.85
CA ASP A 25 -0.93 -14.98 -19.66
C ASP A 25 -1.50 -16.29 -19.09
N ARG A 26 -0.80 -16.95 -18.17
CA ARG A 26 -1.26 -18.19 -17.51
C ARG A 26 -1.93 -17.88 -16.18
N SER A 27 -3.06 -18.54 -15.90
CA SER A 27 -3.83 -18.35 -14.67
C SER A 27 -3.03 -18.64 -13.40
N ASP A 28 -2.22 -19.69 -13.38
CA ASP A 28 -1.37 -20.02 -12.23
C ASP A 28 -0.32 -18.94 -11.94
N ARG A 29 0.26 -18.37 -12.99
CA ARG A 29 1.22 -17.26 -12.87
C ARG A 29 0.55 -15.98 -12.37
N LYS A 30 -0.62 -15.66 -12.91
CA LYS A 30 -1.43 -14.51 -12.49
C LYS A 30 -1.81 -14.64 -11.02
N GLN A 31 -2.24 -15.83 -10.57
CA GLN A 31 -2.60 -16.06 -9.17
C GLN A 31 -1.41 -15.84 -8.24
N LYS A 32 -0.26 -16.35 -8.59
CA LYS A 32 0.95 -16.20 -7.78
C LYS A 32 1.37 -14.73 -7.66
N LEU A 33 1.40 -14.01 -8.77
CA LEU A 33 1.77 -12.58 -8.80
C LEU A 33 0.75 -11.74 -8.05
N PHE A 34 -0.53 -11.99 -8.25
CA PHE A 34 -1.59 -11.27 -7.53
C PHE A 34 -1.49 -11.49 -6.02
N THR A 35 -1.25 -12.72 -5.58
CA THR A 35 -1.05 -13.02 -4.14
C THR A 35 0.10 -12.20 -3.56
N GLN A 36 1.21 -12.10 -4.27
CA GLN A 36 2.35 -11.29 -3.84
C GLN A 36 2.00 -9.79 -3.76
N ILE A 37 1.28 -9.29 -4.76
CA ILE A 37 0.80 -7.90 -4.78
C ILE A 37 -0.13 -7.63 -3.60
N ALA A 38 -1.11 -8.50 -3.39
CA ALA A 38 -2.09 -8.35 -2.32
C ALA A 38 -1.45 -8.34 -0.93
N ASP A 39 -0.52 -9.25 -0.68
CA ASP A 39 0.22 -9.29 0.58
C ASP A 39 1.08 -8.04 0.78
N LYS A 40 1.78 -7.58 -0.25
CA LYS A 40 2.59 -6.35 -0.18
C LYS A 40 1.73 -5.11 0.05
N LEU A 41 0.62 -4.97 -0.64
CA LEU A 41 -0.29 -3.84 -0.46
C LEU A 41 -0.86 -3.81 0.96
N ALA A 42 -1.26 -4.97 1.51
CA ALA A 42 -1.77 -5.07 2.86
C ALA A 42 -0.75 -4.64 3.91
N VAL A 43 0.48 -5.11 3.81
CA VAL A 43 1.57 -4.74 4.73
C VAL A 43 1.92 -3.26 4.59
N HIS A 44 2.08 -2.77 3.37
CA HIS A 44 2.42 -1.38 3.08
C HIS A 44 1.37 -0.41 3.65
N ALA A 45 0.08 -0.66 3.38
CA ALA A 45 -1.00 0.16 3.91
C ALA A 45 -1.02 0.14 5.45
N SER A 46 -0.83 -1.03 6.07
CA SER A 46 -0.78 -1.14 7.54
C SER A 46 0.37 -0.33 8.14
N ILE A 47 1.54 -0.36 7.51
CA ILE A 47 2.71 0.42 7.95
C ILE A 47 2.40 1.92 7.90
N GLU A 48 1.77 2.38 6.83
CA GLU A 48 1.39 3.78 6.69
C GLU A 48 0.31 4.19 7.71
N GLU A 49 -0.73 3.40 7.85
CA GLU A 49 -1.87 3.69 8.72
C GLU A 49 -1.51 3.65 10.20
N GLN A 50 -0.64 2.74 10.62
CA GLN A 50 -0.33 2.54 12.03
C GLN A 50 0.92 3.28 12.50
N GLU A 51 1.91 3.48 11.64
CA GLU A 51 3.19 4.08 12.03
C GLU A 51 3.50 5.38 11.31
N PHE A 52 3.46 5.40 9.97
CA PHE A 52 3.92 6.56 9.22
C PHE A 52 2.97 7.76 9.32
N TYR A 53 1.71 7.60 8.94
CA TYR A 53 0.76 8.72 8.91
C TYR A 53 0.56 9.35 10.30
N PRO A 54 0.36 8.57 11.39
CA PRO A 54 0.27 9.17 12.71
C PRO A 54 1.53 9.93 13.12
N ALA A 55 2.72 9.42 12.79
CA ALA A 55 3.99 10.02 13.15
C ALA A 55 4.26 11.34 12.40
N VAL A 56 3.78 11.47 11.16
CA VAL A 56 3.98 12.67 10.33
C VAL A 56 2.75 13.59 10.29
N LYS A 57 1.76 13.33 11.13
CA LYS A 57 0.58 14.18 11.27
C LYS A 57 1.00 15.55 11.78
N ALA A 58 0.65 16.58 11.04
CA ALA A 58 0.92 17.98 11.38
C ALA A 58 -0.17 18.86 10.75
N LYS A 59 -0.22 20.12 11.12
CA LYS A 59 -1.22 21.05 10.57
C LYS A 59 -1.20 21.10 9.03
N ARG A 60 -0.01 20.97 8.43
CA ARG A 60 0.16 21.03 6.97
C ARG A 60 -0.10 19.70 6.25
N THR A 61 -0.15 18.61 6.98
CA THR A 61 -0.28 17.26 6.38
C THR A 61 -1.63 16.61 6.66
N GLU A 62 -2.36 17.06 7.68
CA GLU A 62 -3.57 16.38 8.16
C GLU A 62 -4.58 16.10 7.03
N ASP A 63 -4.92 17.13 6.23
CA ASP A 63 -5.92 16.98 5.16
C ASP A 63 -5.50 15.97 4.10
N ILE A 64 -4.24 16.03 3.66
CA ILE A 64 -3.75 15.10 2.64
C ILE A 64 -3.59 13.68 3.18
N LEU A 65 -3.29 13.51 4.47
CA LEU A 65 -3.24 12.18 5.11
C LEU A 65 -4.64 11.57 5.21
N LEU A 66 -5.65 12.37 5.56
CA LEU A 66 -7.04 11.92 5.57
C LEU A 66 -7.50 11.47 4.18
N GLU A 67 -7.14 12.21 3.14
CA GLU A 67 -7.42 11.82 1.74
C GLU A 67 -6.74 10.49 1.39
N SER A 68 -5.46 10.33 1.77
CA SER A 68 -4.73 9.08 1.56
C SER A 68 -5.40 7.88 2.21
N LEU A 69 -5.95 8.05 3.42
CA LEU A 69 -6.68 6.98 4.11
C LEU A 69 -7.96 6.59 3.36
N GLU A 70 -8.65 7.56 2.75
CA GLU A 70 -9.82 7.26 1.89
C GLU A 70 -9.40 6.56 0.60
N GLU A 71 -8.24 6.89 0.04
CA GLU A 71 -7.67 6.17 -1.11
C GLU A 71 -7.35 4.73 -0.75
N HIS A 72 -6.78 4.47 0.44
CA HIS A 72 -6.57 3.11 0.95
C HIS A 72 -7.88 2.31 1.01
N LEU A 73 -8.96 2.93 1.47
CA LEU A 73 -10.27 2.29 1.51
C LEU A 73 -10.74 1.87 0.10
N GLY A 74 -10.58 2.75 -0.88
CA GLY A 74 -10.91 2.45 -2.28
C GLY A 74 -10.09 1.28 -2.83
N ILE A 75 -8.79 1.26 -2.55
CA ILE A 75 -7.88 0.17 -2.94
C ILE A 75 -8.29 -1.14 -2.26
N ASN A 76 -8.59 -1.11 -0.96
CA ASN A 76 -9.01 -2.29 -0.21
C ASN A 76 -10.29 -2.91 -0.76
N ARG A 77 -11.24 -2.10 -1.21
CA ARG A 77 -12.49 -2.58 -1.81
C ARG A 77 -12.24 -3.36 -3.11
N VAL A 78 -11.41 -2.83 -3.99
CA VAL A 78 -11.03 -3.54 -5.23
C VAL A 78 -10.21 -4.78 -4.91
N LEU A 79 -9.27 -4.67 -3.99
CA LEU A 79 -8.41 -5.78 -3.57
C LEU A 79 -9.24 -6.92 -2.97
N SER A 80 -10.23 -6.59 -2.12
CA SER A 80 -11.14 -7.57 -1.52
C SER A 80 -11.94 -8.34 -2.58
N ASP A 81 -12.41 -7.65 -3.63
CA ASP A 81 -13.11 -8.28 -4.73
C ASP A 81 -12.23 -9.27 -5.50
N LEU A 82 -10.92 -8.99 -5.58
CA LEU A 82 -9.96 -9.81 -6.31
C LEU A 82 -9.46 -11.03 -5.53
N ILE A 83 -9.43 -10.95 -4.19
CA ILE A 83 -8.82 -12.02 -3.35
C ILE A 83 -9.47 -13.38 -3.60
N ASP A 84 -10.78 -13.43 -3.75
CA ASP A 84 -11.54 -14.66 -3.97
C ASP A 84 -11.88 -14.92 -5.44
N LEU A 85 -11.40 -14.06 -6.36
CA LEU A 85 -11.70 -14.20 -7.78
C LEU A 85 -10.70 -15.11 -8.46
N ASP A 86 -11.21 -16.05 -9.28
CA ASP A 86 -10.35 -16.91 -10.09
C ASP A 86 -9.70 -16.07 -11.21
N PRO A 87 -8.37 -16.20 -11.43
CA PRO A 87 -7.70 -15.47 -12.52
C PRO A 87 -8.21 -15.78 -13.93
N SER A 88 -8.95 -16.86 -14.11
CA SER A 88 -9.62 -17.19 -15.39
C SER A 88 -10.95 -16.47 -15.58
N ASP A 89 -11.47 -15.80 -14.53
CA ASP A 89 -12.68 -15.00 -14.66
C ASP A 89 -12.46 -13.85 -15.65
N GLU A 90 -13.47 -13.60 -16.50
CA GLU A 90 -13.39 -12.57 -17.55
C GLU A 90 -13.17 -11.15 -17.02
N THR A 91 -13.49 -10.89 -15.74
CA THR A 91 -13.32 -9.58 -15.11
C THR A 91 -11.99 -9.41 -14.38
N PHE A 92 -11.21 -10.49 -14.22
CA PHE A 92 -9.97 -10.44 -13.43
C PHE A 92 -8.97 -9.40 -13.97
N ASP A 93 -8.68 -9.43 -15.26
CA ASP A 93 -7.71 -8.49 -15.84
C ASP A 93 -8.20 -7.04 -15.75
N ALA A 94 -9.51 -6.80 -15.94
CA ALA A 94 -10.08 -5.46 -15.78
C ALA A 94 -9.98 -4.95 -14.35
N LYS A 95 -10.26 -5.80 -13.37
CA LYS A 95 -10.18 -5.43 -11.95
C LYS A 95 -8.73 -5.21 -11.50
N THR A 96 -7.78 -6.01 -11.97
CA THR A 96 -6.35 -5.78 -11.67
C THR A 96 -5.85 -4.49 -12.31
N LYS A 97 -6.35 -4.12 -13.47
CA LYS A 97 -6.02 -2.85 -14.12
C LYS A 97 -6.54 -1.66 -13.30
N VAL A 98 -7.77 -1.72 -12.82
CA VAL A 98 -8.34 -0.69 -11.94
C VAL A 98 -7.54 -0.59 -10.65
N LEU A 99 -7.17 -1.72 -10.04
CA LEU A 99 -6.33 -1.75 -8.84
C LEU A 99 -5.00 -1.03 -9.10
N GLN A 100 -4.32 -1.37 -10.19
CA GLN A 100 -3.06 -0.74 -10.57
C GLN A 100 -3.20 0.77 -10.72
N GLU A 101 -4.23 1.24 -11.40
CA GLU A 101 -4.47 2.68 -11.60
C GLU A 101 -4.69 3.40 -10.27
N GLN A 102 -5.45 2.82 -9.35
CA GLN A 102 -5.68 3.40 -8.02
C GLN A 102 -4.40 3.43 -7.19
N VAL A 103 -3.60 2.38 -7.23
CA VAL A 103 -2.31 2.32 -6.52
C VAL A 103 -1.34 3.35 -7.11
N GLU A 104 -1.23 3.44 -8.43
CA GLU A 104 -0.36 4.43 -9.10
C GLU A 104 -0.76 5.87 -8.77
N HIS A 105 -2.06 6.17 -8.74
CA HIS A 105 -2.56 7.48 -8.34
C HIS A 105 -2.16 7.81 -6.90
N HIS A 106 -2.40 6.88 -5.97
CA HIS A 106 -2.06 7.05 -4.56
C HIS A 106 -0.55 7.24 -4.34
N VAL A 107 0.27 6.41 -4.97
CA VAL A 107 1.74 6.51 -4.92
C VAL A 107 2.20 7.87 -5.46
N GLY A 108 1.62 8.33 -6.55
CA GLY A 108 1.93 9.65 -7.13
C GLY A 108 1.62 10.79 -6.16
N GLU A 109 0.49 10.74 -5.47
CA GLU A 109 0.12 11.73 -4.46
C GLU A 109 1.10 11.74 -3.29
N GLU A 110 1.54 10.59 -2.84
CA GLU A 110 2.54 10.49 -1.78
C GLU A 110 3.89 11.07 -2.21
N GLU A 111 4.41 10.63 -3.34
CA GLU A 111 5.75 11.05 -3.80
C GLU A 111 5.81 12.51 -4.23
N ASP A 112 4.73 13.05 -4.81
CA ASP A 112 4.70 14.42 -5.34
C ASP A 112 4.24 15.45 -4.32
N ASP A 113 3.48 15.07 -3.30
CA ASP A 113 2.88 16.01 -2.35
C ASP A 113 3.22 15.69 -0.89
N ILE A 114 2.91 14.50 -0.39
CA ILE A 114 3.08 14.15 1.03
C ILE A 114 4.56 14.10 1.42
N PHE A 115 5.36 13.33 0.72
CA PHE A 115 6.78 13.13 1.06
C PHE A 115 7.59 14.43 1.02
N PRO A 116 7.44 15.31 0.01
CA PRO A 116 8.12 16.60 0.04
C PRO A 116 7.76 17.46 1.26
N LYS A 117 6.49 17.47 1.68
CA LYS A 117 6.06 18.21 2.88
C LYS A 117 6.65 17.60 4.16
N VAL A 118 6.63 16.27 4.26
CA VAL A 118 7.19 15.54 5.40
C VAL A 118 8.68 15.85 5.55
N LYS A 119 9.44 15.81 4.45
CA LYS A 119 10.88 16.12 4.45
C LYS A 119 11.19 17.55 4.87
N LYS A 120 10.27 18.49 4.69
CA LYS A 120 10.44 19.89 5.14
C LYS A 120 10.13 20.07 6.63
N ILE A 121 9.23 19.26 7.17
CA ILE A 121 8.74 19.39 8.56
C ILE A 121 9.61 18.59 9.53
N PHE A 122 10.03 17.40 9.14
CA PHE A 122 10.74 16.44 10.00
C PHE A 122 12.20 16.28 9.55
N ASP A 123 13.11 16.22 10.53
CA ASP A 123 14.54 16.02 10.24
C ASP A 123 14.86 14.54 9.95
N GLU A 124 16.06 14.31 9.44
CA GLU A 124 16.52 12.97 9.07
C GLU A 124 16.51 11.99 10.25
N GLU A 125 16.94 12.45 11.42
CA GLU A 125 16.97 11.62 12.63
C GLU A 125 15.57 11.12 12.99
N THR A 126 14.58 12.01 12.95
CA THR A 126 13.16 11.66 13.20
C THR A 126 12.65 10.67 12.16
N LEU A 127 12.94 10.90 10.88
CA LEU A 127 12.48 10.01 9.80
C LEU A 127 13.14 8.63 9.87
N VAL A 128 14.38 8.53 10.31
CA VAL A 128 15.05 7.25 10.57
C VAL A 128 14.40 6.52 11.73
N ALA A 129 14.06 7.23 12.82
CA ALA A 129 13.38 6.63 13.97
C ALA A 129 12.01 6.07 13.58
N ILE A 130 11.26 6.80 12.74
CA ILE A 130 9.98 6.31 12.20
C ILE A 130 10.19 5.04 11.37
N ALA A 131 11.20 5.01 10.50
CA ALA A 131 11.52 3.83 9.70
C ALA A 131 11.78 2.59 10.56
N GLN A 132 12.41 2.74 11.71
CA GLN A 132 12.65 1.64 12.64
C GLN A 132 11.34 1.04 13.18
N GLN A 133 10.37 1.87 13.53
CA GLN A 133 9.05 1.41 13.96
C GLN A 133 8.30 0.73 12.82
N MET A 134 8.37 1.29 11.63
CA MET A 134 7.78 0.70 10.43
C MET A 134 8.35 -0.69 10.14
N ALA A 135 9.66 -0.85 10.26
CA ALA A 135 10.33 -2.14 10.04
C ALA A 135 9.92 -3.19 11.07
N LEU A 136 9.75 -2.80 12.34
CA LEU A 136 9.27 -3.72 13.39
C LEU A 136 7.84 -4.20 13.11
N LEU A 137 6.97 -3.28 12.71
CA LEU A 137 5.60 -3.65 12.34
C LEU A 137 5.58 -4.57 11.11
N GLN A 138 6.41 -4.29 10.11
CA GLN A 138 6.53 -5.14 8.93
C GLN A 138 6.91 -6.58 9.32
N GLU A 139 7.91 -6.76 10.17
CA GLU A 139 8.33 -8.08 10.66
C GLU A 139 7.18 -8.80 11.37
N GLU A 140 6.44 -8.08 12.21
CA GLU A 140 5.30 -8.63 12.94
C GLU A 140 4.19 -9.11 11.99
N LEU A 141 3.82 -8.28 11.01
CA LEU A 141 2.78 -8.63 10.03
C LEU A 141 3.16 -9.81 9.16
N LEU A 142 4.43 -9.86 8.71
CA LEU A 142 4.93 -10.99 7.92
C LEU A 142 4.99 -12.28 8.72
N ALA A 143 5.35 -12.20 10.01
CA ALA A 143 5.40 -13.37 10.90
C ALA A 143 4.01 -13.99 11.13
N LYS A 144 2.95 -13.20 11.12
CA LYS A 144 1.55 -13.69 11.21
C LYS A 144 1.12 -14.47 9.97
N GLY A 145 1.75 -14.23 8.82
CA GLY A 145 1.46 -14.88 7.55
C GLY A 145 0.19 -14.36 6.85
N ASN A 146 0.17 -14.48 5.53
CA ASN A 146 -0.99 -14.15 4.69
C ASN A 146 -1.63 -12.78 4.99
N PRO A 147 -0.87 -11.67 4.93
CA PRO A 147 -1.38 -10.33 5.30
C PRO A 147 -2.65 -9.92 4.53
N ARG A 148 -2.78 -10.35 3.27
CA ARG A 148 -3.95 -10.04 2.42
C ARG A 148 -5.28 -10.47 3.02
N LEU A 149 -5.29 -11.49 3.89
CA LEU A 149 -6.53 -12.04 4.44
C LEU A 149 -7.23 -11.10 5.41
N ALA A 150 -6.55 -10.07 5.91
CA ALA A 150 -7.16 -9.03 6.73
C ALA A 150 -7.96 -8.00 5.91
N VAL A 151 -7.66 -7.83 4.61
CA VAL A 151 -8.23 -6.77 3.77
C VAL A 151 -9.76 -6.81 3.68
N PRO A 152 -10.43 -7.97 3.51
CA PRO A 152 -11.91 -7.97 3.44
C PRO A 152 -12.60 -7.40 4.67
N ALA A 153 -11.99 -7.42 5.84
CA ALA A 153 -12.54 -6.81 7.06
C ALA A 153 -12.33 -5.28 7.12
N GLU A 154 -11.59 -4.71 6.17
CA GLU A 154 -11.18 -3.29 6.14
C GLU A 154 -11.81 -2.55 4.96
N THR A 155 -13.06 -2.89 4.60
CA THR A 155 -13.76 -2.33 3.43
C THR A 155 -14.95 -1.44 3.78
N ASP A 156 -15.28 -1.27 5.07
CA ASP A 156 -16.43 -0.47 5.49
C ASP A 156 -16.08 1.02 5.58
N GLU A 157 -15.01 1.35 6.27
CA GLU A 157 -14.58 2.73 6.50
C GLU A 157 -13.06 2.85 6.47
N ALA A 158 -12.57 4.06 6.23
CA ALA A 158 -11.14 4.35 6.27
C ALA A 158 -10.58 4.18 7.68
N ALA A 159 -9.30 3.80 7.77
CA ALA A 159 -8.59 3.76 9.03
C ALA A 159 -8.51 5.16 9.65
N PRO A 160 -8.56 5.29 10.99
CA PRO A 160 -8.44 6.59 11.66
C PRO A 160 -7.01 7.13 11.57
N LEU A 161 -6.90 8.45 11.57
CA LEU A 161 -5.60 9.14 11.61
C LEU A 161 -5.18 9.43 13.04
#